data_4f0a46848892ff7835770f1685e32419
#
_entry.id   4f0a46848892ff7835770f1685e32419
#
_cell.length_a   1.000
_cell.length_b   1.000
_cell.length_c   1.000
_cell.angle_alpha   90.00
_cell.angle_beta   90.00
_cell.angle_gamma   90.00
#
_symmetry.space_group_name_H-M   'P 1'
#
loop_
_entity.id
_entity.type
_entity.pdbx_description
1 polymer ?
#
loop_
_entity_poly.entity_id
_entity_poly.type
_entity_poly.pdbx_seq_one_letter_code
_entity_poly.pdbx_strand_id
1 'polypeptide(L)'
;MNWYSFYYQSQNFLYWPWELEIPLVDWFILIYFSAYLSFLPVFFGLSYRGHLKIAKALIVSGFIGCMIFLVYPTSCAYQRDLNEVENFKLFYSFLWTQDNPTTLMPSFHVAMSAIFLLPMAKHSTSYGMKIFYGCWLALICVSIVLVHQHHIIDIFTGLILSYFSLKIVERIKNHG
;
A
#
# COMPACT_ATOMS: atom_id res chain seq x y z
N MET A 1 -12.60 7.75 11.22
CA MET A 1 -12.91 6.61 12.10
C MET A 1 -13.99 5.78 11.42
N ASN A 2 -13.65 4.57 10.99
CA ASN A 2 -14.61 3.72 10.30
C ASN A 2 -15.46 3.01 11.37
N TRP A 3 -16.59 3.61 11.77
CA TRP A 3 -17.45 3.10 12.83
C TRP A 3 -18.05 1.72 12.50
N TYR A 4 -18.09 1.35 11.20
CA TYR A 4 -18.50 0.01 10.76
C TYR A 4 -17.48 -1.05 11.20
N SER A 5 -16.18 -0.79 11.07
CA SER A 5 -15.13 -1.71 11.54
C SER A 5 -15.01 -1.74 13.08
N PHE A 6 -15.49 -0.69 13.77
CA PHE A 6 -15.56 -0.68 15.22
C PHE A 6 -16.72 -1.57 15.74
N TYR A 7 -17.84 -1.62 15.03
CA TYR A 7 -18.98 -2.47 15.37
C TYR A 7 -18.76 -3.95 15.02
N TYR A 8 -18.09 -4.22 13.89
CA TYR A 8 -17.62 -5.54 13.51
C TYR A 8 -16.14 -5.62 13.82
N GLN A 9 -15.76 -5.83 15.10
CA GLN A 9 -14.41 -6.26 15.44
C GLN A 9 -14.14 -7.54 14.63
N SER A 10 -13.52 -7.35 13.46
CA SER A 10 -13.18 -8.45 12.60
C SER A 10 -12.13 -9.27 13.33
N GLN A 11 -12.46 -10.50 13.59
CA GLN A 11 -11.52 -11.48 14.15
C GLN A 11 -10.78 -12.24 13.02
N ASN A 12 -10.81 -11.70 11.80
CA ASN A 12 -10.12 -12.32 10.68
C ASN A 12 -8.66 -11.86 10.68
N PHE A 13 -7.79 -12.73 11.13
CA PHE A 13 -6.36 -12.54 11.07
C PHE A 13 -5.80 -13.40 9.94
N LEU A 14 -5.13 -12.77 8.96
CA LEU A 14 -4.52 -13.46 7.83
C LEU A 14 -3.01 -13.23 7.85
N TYR A 15 -2.29 -14.11 8.50
CA TYR A 15 -0.84 -14.07 8.59
C TYR A 15 -0.26 -15.48 8.81
N TRP A 16 1.02 -15.67 8.54
CA TRP A 16 1.76 -16.86 8.94
C TRP A 16 2.33 -16.66 10.35
N PRO A 17 2.25 -17.66 11.26
CA PRO A 17 2.71 -17.49 12.65
C PRO A 17 4.13 -16.95 12.81
N TRP A 18 5.04 -17.33 11.91
CA TRP A 18 6.43 -16.85 11.91
C TRP A 18 6.57 -15.36 11.58
N GLU A 19 5.55 -14.73 10.98
CA GLU A 19 5.59 -13.27 10.74
C GLU A 19 5.66 -12.46 12.04
N LEU A 20 5.07 -12.97 13.12
CA LEU A 20 5.11 -12.30 14.42
C LEU A 20 6.51 -12.31 15.06
N GLU A 21 7.43 -13.14 14.56
CA GLU A 21 8.83 -13.18 14.96
C GLU A 21 9.68 -12.14 14.21
N ILE A 22 9.12 -11.49 13.17
CA ILE A 22 9.83 -10.42 12.44
C ILE A 22 10.00 -9.23 13.39
N PRO A 23 11.24 -8.75 13.63
CA PRO A 23 11.46 -7.63 14.53
C PRO A 23 10.90 -6.34 13.92
N LEU A 24 10.38 -5.46 14.78
CA LEU A 24 10.08 -4.09 14.40
C LEU A 24 11.40 -3.36 14.09
N VAL A 25 11.48 -2.77 12.90
CA VAL A 25 12.64 -1.97 12.47
C VAL A 25 12.19 -0.54 12.26
N ASP A 26 12.33 0.26 13.31
CA ASP A 26 11.72 1.59 13.41
C ASP A 26 12.18 2.58 12.31
N TRP A 27 13.39 2.46 11.78
CA TRP A 27 13.90 3.26 10.67
C TRP A 27 13.09 3.10 9.37
N PHE A 28 12.46 1.95 9.17
CA PHE A 28 11.65 1.69 7.98
C PHE A 28 10.38 2.55 7.92
N ILE A 29 10.02 3.25 9.00
CA ILE A 29 8.93 4.22 9.01
C ILE A 29 9.14 5.32 7.96
N LEU A 30 10.39 5.74 7.71
CA LEU A 30 10.71 6.75 6.70
C LEU A 30 10.45 6.21 5.28
N ILE A 31 10.80 4.93 5.04
CA ILE A 31 10.53 4.27 3.77
C ILE A 31 9.02 4.06 3.61
N TYR A 32 8.33 3.67 4.65
CA TYR A 32 6.87 3.57 4.69
C TYR A 32 6.21 4.89 4.28
N PHE A 33 6.61 6.01 4.89
CA PHE A 33 6.07 7.32 4.52
C PHE A 33 6.46 7.76 3.11
N SER A 34 7.55 7.25 2.54
CA SER A 34 7.91 7.53 1.15
C SER A 34 6.87 7.01 0.14
N ALA A 35 6.00 6.06 0.54
CA ALA A 35 4.87 5.63 -0.28
C ALA A 35 3.97 6.81 -0.68
N TYR A 36 3.76 7.77 0.24
CA TYR A 36 3.00 8.98 -0.05
C TYR A 36 3.70 9.92 -1.05
N LEU A 37 5.01 9.79 -1.25
CA LEU A 37 5.76 10.55 -2.25
C LEU A 37 5.81 9.86 -3.61
N SER A 38 5.35 8.61 -3.70
CA SER A 38 5.40 7.82 -4.95
C SER A 38 4.58 8.42 -6.10
N PHE A 39 3.67 9.36 -5.82
CA PHE A 39 2.93 10.11 -6.86
C PHE A 39 3.80 11.16 -7.59
N LEU A 40 4.87 11.66 -6.96
CA LEU A 40 5.68 12.75 -7.52
C LEU A 40 6.27 12.43 -8.91
N PRO A 41 6.87 11.26 -9.16
CA PRO A 41 7.33 10.91 -10.50
C PRO A 41 6.21 10.95 -11.55
N VAL A 42 4.98 10.54 -11.17
CA VAL A 42 3.82 10.58 -12.05
C VAL A 42 3.48 12.01 -12.41
N PHE A 43 3.44 12.90 -11.41
CA PHE A 43 3.06 14.29 -11.59
C PHE A 43 3.97 15.02 -12.59
N PHE A 44 5.27 14.75 -12.53
CA PHE A 44 6.25 15.42 -13.41
C PHE A 44 6.56 14.64 -14.69
N GLY A 45 6.34 13.32 -14.72
CA GLY A 45 6.86 12.44 -15.77
C GLY A 45 5.81 11.94 -16.77
N LEU A 46 4.52 12.13 -16.55
CA LEU A 46 3.48 11.65 -17.45
C LEU A 46 2.76 12.78 -18.18
N SER A 47 2.25 12.45 -19.39
CA SER A 47 1.32 13.30 -20.12
C SER A 47 -0.05 13.35 -19.45
N TYR A 48 -0.91 14.30 -19.85
CA TYR A 48 -2.30 14.41 -19.40
C TYR A 48 -3.07 13.07 -19.51
N ARG A 49 -2.91 12.35 -20.62
CA ARG A 49 -3.54 11.03 -20.81
C ARG A 49 -3.01 9.98 -19.83
N GLY A 50 -1.73 10.08 -19.47
CA GLY A 50 -1.12 9.26 -18.44
C GLY A 50 -1.71 9.53 -17.05
N HIS A 51 -1.86 10.80 -16.68
CA HIS A 51 -2.50 11.20 -15.42
C HIS A 51 -3.94 10.68 -15.32
N LEU A 52 -4.74 10.84 -16.38
CA LEU A 52 -6.11 10.31 -16.42
C LEU A 52 -6.15 8.78 -16.23
N LYS A 53 -5.20 8.06 -16.83
CA LYS A 53 -5.09 6.61 -16.65
C LYS A 53 -4.81 6.25 -15.19
N ILE A 54 -3.86 6.93 -14.56
CA ILE A 54 -3.53 6.71 -13.15
C ILE A 54 -4.72 7.06 -12.26
N ALA A 55 -5.35 8.21 -12.46
CA ALA A 55 -6.51 8.63 -11.67
C ALA A 55 -7.66 7.60 -11.75
N LYS A 56 -7.99 7.12 -12.96
CA LYS A 56 -8.99 6.06 -13.14
C LYS A 56 -8.59 4.76 -12.44
N ALA A 57 -7.30 4.36 -12.49
CA ALA A 57 -6.82 3.16 -11.82
C ALA A 57 -6.92 3.29 -10.29
N LEU A 58 -6.65 4.47 -9.74
CA LEU A 58 -6.84 4.74 -8.31
C LEU A 58 -8.32 4.65 -7.89
N ILE A 59 -9.24 5.19 -8.69
CA ILE A 59 -10.68 5.10 -8.44
C ILE A 59 -11.13 3.63 -8.44
N VAL A 60 -10.71 2.85 -9.44
CA VAL A 60 -11.03 1.42 -9.53
C VAL A 60 -10.45 0.65 -8.36
N SER A 61 -9.18 0.91 -8.01
CA SER A 61 -8.52 0.31 -6.86
C SER A 61 -9.22 0.65 -5.55
N GLY A 62 -9.58 1.92 -5.35
CA GLY A 62 -10.32 2.37 -4.18
C GLY A 62 -11.67 1.69 -4.06
N PHE A 63 -12.43 1.62 -5.14
CA PHE A 63 -13.74 0.97 -5.15
C PHE A 63 -13.64 -0.52 -4.81
N ILE A 64 -12.75 -1.27 -5.50
CA ILE A 64 -12.58 -2.72 -5.25
C ILE A 64 -12.08 -2.97 -3.84
N GLY A 65 -11.07 -2.22 -3.37
CA GLY A 65 -10.53 -2.39 -2.02
C GLY A 65 -11.55 -2.07 -0.94
N CYS A 66 -12.33 -1.00 -1.08
CA CYS A 66 -13.43 -0.69 -0.15
C CYS A 66 -14.48 -1.80 -0.10
N MET A 67 -14.84 -2.38 -1.26
CA MET A 67 -15.76 -3.52 -1.29
C MET A 67 -15.20 -4.74 -0.56
N ILE A 68 -13.90 -5.01 -0.71
CA ILE A 68 -13.23 -6.11 0.02
C ILE A 68 -13.25 -5.83 1.52
N PHE A 69 -12.93 -4.62 1.97
CA PHE A 69 -12.97 -4.24 3.38
C PHE A 69 -14.37 -4.38 4.00
N LEU A 70 -15.42 -4.12 3.22
CA LEU A 70 -16.80 -4.27 3.69
C LEU A 70 -17.21 -5.73 3.83
N VAL A 71 -16.78 -6.59 2.90
CA VAL A 71 -17.18 -8.01 2.87
C VAL A 71 -16.29 -8.85 3.77
N TYR A 72 -14.99 -8.55 3.80
CA TYR A 72 -13.99 -9.34 4.52
C TYR A 72 -12.97 -8.45 5.23
N PRO A 73 -13.37 -7.77 6.31
CA PRO A 73 -12.45 -6.95 7.10
C PRO A 73 -11.40 -7.85 7.77
N THR A 74 -10.14 -7.44 7.72
CA THR A 74 -9.00 -8.15 8.33
C THR A 74 -8.29 -7.26 9.33
N SER A 75 -7.79 -7.85 10.41
CA SER A 75 -7.13 -7.15 11.51
C SER A 75 -5.64 -7.44 11.59
N CYS A 76 -4.87 -6.48 12.08
CA CYS A 76 -3.45 -6.61 12.35
C CYS A 76 -3.23 -7.48 13.60
N ALA A 77 -2.33 -8.46 13.51
CA ALA A 77 -1.97 -9.29 14.64
C ALA A 77 -0.75 -8.73 15.41
N TYR A 78 0.02 -7.81 14.82
CA TYR A 78 1.11 -7.14 15.52
C TYR A 78 0.58 -6.25 16.65
N GLN A 79 1.24 -6.31 17.80
CA GLN A 79 0.94 -5.41 18.90
C GLN A 79 1.56 -4.03 18.65
N ARG A 80 0.81 -2.98 18.97
CA ARG A 80 1.26 -1.59 18.83
C ARG A 80 1.69 -1.05 20.19
N ASP A 81 2.98 -1.20 20.51
CA ASP A 81 3.56 -0.66 21.74
C ASP A 81 4.65 0.38 21.42
N LEU A 82 4.40 1.64 21.80
CA LEU A 82 5.38 2.72 21.65
C LEU A 82 6.64 2.53 22.49
N ASN A 83 6.63 1.63 23.48
CA ASN A 83 7.82 1.32 24.25
C ASN A 83 8.83 0.48 23.46
N GLU A 84 8.36 -0.29 22.47
CA GLU A 84 9.23 -1.06 21.58
C GLU A 84 9.87 -0.19 20.47
N VAL A 85 9.38 1.05 20.28
CA VAL A 85 9.92 2.00 19.32
C VAL A 85 11.02 2.82 19.98
N GLU A 86 12.26 2.68 19.52
CA GLU A 86 13.39 3.47 20.02
C GLU A 86 13.45 4.87 19.37
N ASN A 87 13.39 4.88 18.04
CA ASN A 87 13.47 6.10 17.24
C ASN A 87 12.12 6.41 16.60
N PHE A 88 11.92 7.66 16.19
CA PHE A 88 10.74 8.08 15.45
C PHE A 88 9.38 7.87 16.17
N LYS A 89 9.34 7.84 17.50
CA LYS A 89 8.11 7.65 18.30
C LYS A 89 6.95 8.56 17.86
N LEU A 90 7.26 9.80 17.50
CA LEU A 90 6.24 10.76 17.01
C LEU A 90 5.57 10.28 15.72
N PHE A 91 6.37 9.72 14.78
CA PHE A 91 5.85 9.19 13.51
C PHE A 91 4.98 7.95 13.74
N TYR A 92 5.39 7.04 14.63
CA TYR A 92 4.59 5.87 15.00
C TYR A 92 3.30 6.26 15.73
N SER A 93 3.38 7.20 16.67
CA SER A 93 2.19 7.73 17.36
C SER A 93 1.21 8.35 16.36
N PHE A 94 1.70 9.16 15.42
CA PHE A 94 0.89 9.73 14.36
C PHE A 94 0.27 8.63 13.49
N LEU A 95 1.06 7.67 13.03
CA LEU A 95 0.61 6.57 12.18
C LEU A 95 -0.50 5.76 12.87
N TRP A 96 -0.27 5.35 14.11
CA TRP A 96 -1.21 4.49 14.84
C TRP A 96 -2.50 5.21 15.27
N THR A 97 -2.49 6.54 15.31
CA THR A 97 -3.72 7.33 15.54
C THR A 97 -4.55 7.52 14.27
N GLN A 98 -3.91 7.53 13.10
CA GLN A 98 -4.60 7.73 11.82
C GLN A 98 -5.06 6.41 11.20
N ASP A 99 -4.28 5.34 11.40
CA ASP A 99 -4.48 4.07 10.72
C ASP A 99 -5.20 3.05 11.62
N ASN A 100 -6.41 2.69 11.21
CA ASN A 100 -7.20 1.69 11.93
C ASN A 100 -6.69 0.28 11.60
N PRO A 101 -6.34 -0.55 12.61
CA PRO A 101 -5.80 -1.89 12.37
C PRO A 101 -6.82 -2.93 11.86
N THR A 102 -7.97 -2.51 11.34
CA THR A 102 -9.09 -3.41 10.94
C THR A 102 -9.40 -3.44 9.44
N THR A 103 -8.57 -2.81 8.61
CA THR A 103 -8.75 -2.75 7.15
C THR A 103 -7.41 -2.96 6.44
N LEU A 104 -6.81 -4.16 6.61
CA LEU A 104 -5.46 -4.41 6.16
C LEU A 104 -5.40 -4.95 4.73
N MET A 105 -6.22 -5.95 4.40
CA MET A 105 -6.18 -6.64 3.12
C MET A 105 -7.27 -6.13 2.16
N PRO A 106 -6.91 -5.66 0.97
CA PRO A 106 -5.57 -5.50 0.40
C PRO A 106 -4.85 -4.24 0.90
N SER A 107 -3.50 -4.24 0.96
CA SER A 107 -2.75 -3.05 1.33
C SER A 107 -2.89 -1.94 0.28
N PHE A 108 -3.51 -0.82 0.68
CA PHE A 108 -3.59 0.36 -0.17
C PHE A 108 -2.24 1.06 -0.35
N HIS A 109 -1.35 1.01 0.63
CA HIS A 109 0.01 1.56 0.49
C HIS A 109 0.75 0.92 -0.68
N VAL A 110 0.70 -0.42 -0.74
CA VAL A 110 1.30 -1.18 -1.84
C VAL A 110 0.55 -0.95 -3.15
N ALA A 111 -0.79 -1.02 -3.14
CA ALA A 111 -1.59 -0.86 -4.34
C ALA A 111 -1.39 0.51 -5.01
N MET A 112 -1.45 1.60 -4.25
CA MET A 112 -1.24 2.95 -4.76
C MET A 112 0.20 3.16 -5.25
N SER A 113 1.19 2.74 -4.46
CA SER A 113 2.60 2.85 -4.87
C SER A 113 2.88 2.08 -6.16
N ALA A 114 2.31 0.87 -6.31
CA ALA A 114 2.43 0.09 -7.54
C ALA A 114 1.73 0.76 -8.74
N ILE A 115 0.54 1.36 -8.54
CA ILE A 115 -0.17 2.12 -9.58
C ILE A 115 0.66 3.33 -10.05
N PHE A 116 1.43 3.95 -9.17
CA PHE A 116 2.31 5.06 -9.53
C PHE A 116 3.63 4.58 -10.16
N LEU A 117 4.35 3.71 -9.49
CA LEU A 117 5.74 3.39 -9.82
C LEU A 117 5.88 2.41 -11.00
N LEU A 118 4.98 1.42 -11.17
CA LEU A 118 5.07 0.46 -12.27
C LEU A 118 4.89 1.12 -13.66
N PRO A 119 3.91 2.02 -13.87
CA PRO A 119 3.83 2.75 -15.14
C PRO A 119 5.05 3.64 -15.36
N MET A 120 5.60 4.28 -14.34
CA MET A 120 6.82 5.09 -14.46
C MET A 120 8.02 4.26 -14.87
N ALA A 121 8.21 3.08 -14.26
CA ALA A 121 9.24 2.13 -14.68
C ALA A 121 9.05 1.70 -16.15
N LYS A 122 7.81 1.41 -16.55
CA LYS A 122 7.50 1.01 -17.93
C LYS A 122 7.76 2.13 -18.96
N HIS A 123 7.44 3.37 -18.62
CA HIS A 123 7.61 4.53 -19.52
C HIS A 123 9.04 5.09 -19.55
N SER A 124 9.85 4.80 -18.55
CA SER A 124 11.23 5.28 -18.52
C SER A 124 12.07 4.67 -19.65
N THR A 125 12.87 5.48 -20.29
CA THR A 125 13.90 5.05 -21.27
C THR A 125 15.19 4.62 -20.58
N SER A 126 15.46 5.16 -19.40
CA SER A 126 16.66 4.86 -18.61
C SER A 126 16.50 3.53 -17.85
N TYR A 127 17.43 2.62 -18.04
CA TYR A 127 17.48 1.36 -17.29
C TYR A 127 17.68 1.60 -15.78
N GLY A 128 18.52 2.57 -15.41
CA GLY A 128 18.72 2.94 -14.01
C GLY A 128 17.42 3.41 -13.34
N MET A 129 16.61 4.22 -14.05
CA MET A 129 15.31 4.66 -13.51
C MET A 129 14.30 3.52 -13.38
N LYS A 130 14.33 2.54 -14.27
CA LYS A 130 13.48 1.33 -14.12
C LYS A 130 13.83 0.58 -12.85
N ILE A 131 15.13 0.36 -12.61
CA ILE A 131 15.62 -0.27 -11.38
C ILE A 131 15.23 0.56 -10.16
N PHE A 132 15.43 1.87 -10.20
CA PHE A 132 15.07 2.76 -9.08
C PHE A 132 13.60 2.63 -8.68
N TYR A 133 12.66 2.72 -9.63
CA TYR A 133 11.24 2.57 -9.33
C TYR A 133 10.88 1.16 -8.82
N GLY A 134 11.51 0.12 -9.37
CA GLY A 134 11.33 -1.25 -8.90
C GLY A 134 11.84 -1.46 -7.47
N CYS A 135 13.06 -0.98 -7.18
CA CYS A 135 13.64 -1.04 -5.83
C CYS A 135 12.83 -0.22 -4.82
N TRP A 136 12.36 0.97 -5.21
CA TRP A 136 11.55 1.80 -4.34
C TRP A 136 10.25 1.08 -3.97
N LEU A 137 9.54 0.49 -4.95
CA LEU A 137 8.34 -0.30 -4.66
C LEU A 137 8.65 -1.49 -3.77
N ALA A 138 9.74 -2.22 -4.03
CA ALA A 138 10.15 -3.35 -3.20
C ALA A 138 10.45 -2.92 -1.75
N LEU A 139 11.13 -1.79 -1.55
CA LEU A 139 11.40 -1.24 -0.23
C LEU A 139 10.11 -0.83 0.49
N ILE A 140 9.13 -0.24 -0.21
CA ILE A 140 7.80 0.05 0.37
C ILE A 140 7.13 -1.26 0.80
N CYS A 141 7.13 -2.30 -0.03
CA CYS A 141 6.57 -3.61 0.32
C CYS A 141 7.21 -4.20 1.57
N VAL A 142 8.53 -4.11 1.70
CA VAL A 142 9.25 -4.58 2.89
C VAL A 142 8.93 -3.71 4.11
N SER A 143 8.87 -2.39 3.93
CA SER A 143 8.66 -1.45 5.04
C SER A 143 7.34 -1.66 5.76
N ILE A 144 6.25 -1.99 5.07
CA ILE A 144 4.93 -2.16 5.70
C ILE A 144 4.89 -3.35 6.68
N VAL A 145 5.74 -4.36 6.47
CA VAL A 145 5.91 -5.50 7.38
C VAL A 145 6.83 -5.11 8.54
N LEU A 146 7.99 -4.49 8.23
CA LEU A 146 8.98 -4.12 9.25
C LEU A 146 8.52 -3.01 10.21
N VAL A 147 7.52 -2.22 9.82
CA VAL A 147 6.86 -1.24 10.71
C VAL A 147 5.59 -1.80 11.37
N HIS A 148 5.35 -3.10 11.23
CA HIS A 148 4.21 -3.82 11.82
C HIS A 148 2.84 -3.21 11.47
N GLN A 149 2.67 -2.73 10.21
CA GLN A 149 1.40 -2.20 9.72
C GLN A 149 0.59 -3.22 8.93
N HIS A 150 1.25 -4.12 8.22
CA HIS A 150 0.62 -5.12 7.37
C HIS A 150 1.31 -6.48 7.48
N HIS A 151 0.59 -7.51 7.10
CA HIS A 151 1.10 -8.85 6.91
C HIS A 151 1.54 -9.08 5.46
N ILE A 152 2.34 -10.11 5.23
CA ILE A 152 2.89 -10.41 3.88
C ILE A 152 1.78 -10.65 2.86
N ILE A 153 0.66 -11.27 3.26
CA ILE A 153 -0.48 -11.50 2.37
C ILE A 153 -1.08 -10.19 1.82
N ASP A 154 -1.02 -9.11 2.60
CA ASP A 154 -1.54 -7.81 2.20
C ASP A 154 -0.72 -7.19 1.08
N ILE A 155 0.59 -7.51 1.01
CA ILE A 155 1.48 -7.11 -0.10
C ILE A 155 0.99 -7.74 -1.39
N PHE A 156 0.82 -9.06 -1.40
CA PHE A 156 0.42 -9.78 -2.61
C PHE A 156 -0.96 -9.32 -3.09
N THR A 157 -1.91 -9.17 -2.18
CA THR A 157 -3.26 -8.71 -2.54
C THR A 157 -3.26 -7.25 -3.00
N GLY A 158 -2.41 -6.38 -2.44
CA GLY A 158 -2.22 -5.01 -2.91
C GLY A 158 -1.61 -4.94 -4.32
N LEU A 159 -0.60 -5.78 -4.61
CA LEU A 159 -0.03 -5.88 -5.96
C LEU A 159 -1.04 -6.42 -6.98
N ILE A 160 -1.81 -7.44 -6.62
CA ILE A 160 -2.88 -8.00 -7.44
C ILE A 160 -3.94 -6.92 -7.74
N LEU A 161 -4.37 -6.18 -6.72
CA LEU A 161 -5.33 -5.09 -6.86
C LEU A 161 -4.83 -4.02 -7.83
N SER A 162 -3.56 -3.61 -7.71
CA SER A 162 -2.94 -2.63 -8.61
C SER A 162 -2.91 -3.12 -10.06
N TYR A 163 -2.52 -4.37 -10.26
CA TYR A 163 -2.47 -4.99 -11.58
C TYR A 163 -3.84 -5.00 -12.27
N PHE A 164 -4.87 -5.47 -11.56
CA PHE A 164 -6.23 -5.52 -12.12
C PHE A 164 -6.78 -4.12 -12.36
N SER A 165 -6.55 -3.17 -11.48
CA SER A 165 -7.00 -1.79 -11.65
C SER A 165 -6.41 -1.14 -12.91
N LEU A 166 -5.10 -1.31 -13.13
CA LEU A 166 -4.44 -0.82 -14.34
C LEU A 166 -4.96 -1.53 -15.61
N LYS A 167 -5.20 -2.84 -15.55
CA LYS A 167 -5.70 -3.64 -16.67
C LYS A 167 -7.14 -3.29 -17.05
N ILE A 168 -8.01 -3.08 -16.08
CA ILE A 168 -9.40 -2.64 -16.32
C ILE A 168 -9.40 -1.32 -17.09
N VAL A 169 -8.61 -0.34 -16.64
CA VAL A 169 -8.52 0.97 -17.30
C VAL A 169 -7.93 0.88 -18.70
N GLU A 170 -6.96 -0.02 -18.94
CA GLU A 170 -6.43 -0.26 -20.28
C GLU A 170 -7.50 -0.81 -21.25
N ARG A 171 -8.33 -1.73 -20.78
CA ARG A 171 -9.41 -2.33 -21.59
C ARG A 171 -10.50 -1.33 -21.93
N ILE A 172 -10.95 -0.53 -20.98
CA ILE A 172 -11.98 0.50 -21.20
C ILE A 172 -11.55 1.48 -22.29
N LYS A 173 -10.26 1.82 -22.37
CA LYS A 173 -9.73 2.74 -23.40
C LYS A 173 -9.75 2.15 -24.81
N ASN A 174 -9.67 0.83 -24.96
CA ASN A 174 -9.59 0.18 -26.28
C ASN A 174 -10.97 -0.04 -26.90
N HIS A 175 -12.05 0.20 -26.17
CA HIS A 175 -13.45 0.01 -26.63
C HIS A 175 -14.23 1.34 -26.73
N GLY A 176 -13.64 2.47 -26.45
CA GLY A 176 -14.16 3.83 -26.60
C GLY A 176 -13.23 4.69 -27.48
#